data_4509110a32eb3a29cfb720750b870d78
#
_entry.id   4509110a32eb3a29cfb720750b870d78
#
_cell.length_a   1.000
_cell.length_b   1.000
_cell.length_c   1.000
_cell.angle_alpha   90.00
_cell.angle_beta   90.00
_cell.angle_gamma   90.00
#
_symmetry.space_group_name_H-M   'P 1'
#
loop_
_entity.id
_entity.type
_entity.pdbx_description
1 polymer ?
#
loop_
_entity_poly.entity_id
_entity_poly.type
_entity_poly.pdbx_seq_one_letter_code
_entity_poly.pdbx_strand_id
1 'polypeptide(L)'
;MAKKIGVLTSGGDAPGMNAAVRAVCRAGLAKGMEVVGILRGYNGLLNGEVIEMNARTVSGIIQRGGTCLYTARCPEFRDIEGVKKGRDKCLEMGLDGIVVIGGDSSFRGAADLSAQGIPCIGLPGTIDNDISCTEYTIGYDTAMNTAMEMIDKIRDTAQSHDRCSVVEVMGRNAGHIAINVAAAVGAEAVFTPGEAFGLAG
;
A
#
# COMPACT_ATOMS: atom_id res chain seq x y z
N MET A 1 -8.27 10.57 -29.41
CA MET A 1 -8.05 9.20 -28.95
C MET A 1 -8.50 9.10 -27.50
N ALA A 2 -9.02 7.95 -27.07
CA ALA A 2 -9.31 7.71 -25.65
C ALA A 2 -7.98 7.76 -24.86
N LYS A 3 -8.00 8.37 -23.67
CA LYS A 3 -6.83 8.36 -22.79
C LYS A 3 -6.61 6.95 -22.22
N LYS A 4 -5.35 6.55 -22.09
CA LYS A 4 -4.96 5.24 -21.55
C LYS A 4 -4.18 5.45 -20.25
N ILE A 5 -4.65 4.86 -19.16
CA ILE A 5 -4.00 4.98 -17.85
C ILE A 5 -3.56 3.63 -17.30
N GLY A 6 -2.40 3.63 -16.64
CA GLY A 6 -1.92 2.50 -15.88
C GLY A 6 -2.34 2.59 -14.41
N VAL A 7 -2.59 1.47 -13.75
CA VAL A 7 -2.73 1.39 -12.29
C VAL A 7 -1.80 0.30 -11.76
N LEU A 8 -1.07 0.62 -10.70
CA LEU A 8 -0.19 -0.32 -10.02
C LEU A 8 -0.34 -0.22 -8.50
N THR A 9 -0.03 -1.32 -7.83
CA THR A 9 0.20 -1.37 -6.39
C THR A 9 1.67 -1.62 -6.12
N SER A 10 2.27 -0.89 -5.19
CA SER A 10 3.70 -0.96 -4.90
C SER A 10 3.97 -0.90 -3.40
N GLY A 11 5.04 -1.54 -2.96
CA GLY A 11 5.40 -1.66 -1.55
C GLY A 11 4.73 -2.86 -0.87
N GLY A 12 4.49 -2.78 0.44
CA GLY A 12 3.68 -3.76 1.15
C GLY A 12 2.20 -3.66 0.75
N ASP A 13 1.49 -4.77 0.76
CA ASP A 13 0.05 -4.76 0.58
C ASP A 13 -0.65 -4.19 1.81
N ALA A 14 -1.81 -3.59 1.59
CA ALA A 14 -2.66 -3.05 2.65
C ALA A 14 -4.12 -3.42 2.39
N PRO A 15 -4.92 -3.64 3.45
CA PRO A 15 -6.36 -3.82 3.30
C PRO A 15 -6.98 -2.63 2.56
N GLY A 16 -7.82 -2.89 1.56
CA GLY A 16 -8.43 -1.85 0.74
C GLY A 16 -7.68 -1.50 -0.55
N MET A 17 -6.48 -2.03 -0.81
CA MET A 17 -5.80 -1.84 -2.10
C MET A 17 -6.65 -2.35 -3.28
N ASN A 18 -7.30 -3.49 -3.14
CA ASN A 18 -8.21 -4.01 -4.17
C ASN A 18 -9.41 -3.09 -4.41
N ALA A 19 -9.96 -2.49 -3.36
CA ALA A 19 -11.03 -1.51 -3.48
C ALA A 19 -10.56 -0.26 -4.26
N ALA A 20 -9.34 0.21 -3.97
CA ALA A 20 -8.73 1.33 -4.68
C ALA A 20 -8.47 1.00 -6.16
N VAL A 21 -7.88 -0.17 -6.47
CA VAL A 21 -7.70 -0.66 -7.86
C VAL A 21 -9.04 -0.71 -8.59
N ARG A 22 -10.07 -1.26 -7.96
CA ARG A 22 -11.41 -1.30 -8.52
C ARG A 22 -11.97 0.11 -8.78
N ALA A 23 -11.79 1.04 -7.84
CA ALA A 23 -12.27 2.41 -7.99
C ALA A 23 -11.60 3.11 -9.17
N VAL A 24 -10.28 2.99 -9.31
CA VAL A 24 -9.51 3.54 -10.43
C VAL A 24 -10.00 2.96 -11.77
N CYS A 25 -10.12 1.63 -11.84
CA CYS A 25 -10.58 0.94 -13.05
C CYS A 25 -11.98 1.42 -13.44
N ARG A 26 -12.95 1.38 -12.54
CA ARG A 26 -14.34 1.75 -12.85
C ARG A 26 -14.50 3.23 -13.17
N ALA A 27 -13.79 4.11 -12.45
CA ALA A 27 -13.83 5.55 -12.71
C ALA A 27 -13.20 5.89 -14.08
N GLY A 28 -12.09 5.24 -14.44
CA GLY A 28 -11.45 5.39 -15.74
C GLY A 28 -12.37 4.96 -16.88
N LEU A 29 -12.94 3.76 -16.77
CA LEU A 29 -13.89 3.23 -17.77
C LEU A 29 -15.13 4.13 -17.92
N ALA A 30 -15.68 4.63 -16.81
CA ALA A 30 -16.84 5.54 -16.84
C ALA A 30 -16.54 6.88 -17.55
N LYS A 31 -15.26 7.27 -17.60
CA LYS A 31 -14.77 8.46 -18.33
C LYS A 31 -14.33 8.13 -19.76
N GLY A 32 -14.55 6.92 -20.25
CA GLY A 32 -14.15 6.48 -21.58
C GLY A 32 -12.64 6.29 -21.74
N MET A 33 -11.91 6.06 -20.65
CA MET A 33 -10.48 5.76 -20.68
C MET A 33 -10.25 4.26 -20.85
N GLU A 34 -9.14 3.90 -21.47
CA GLU A 34 -8.56 2.56 -21.38
C GLU A 34 -7.80 2.45 -20.06
N VAL A 35 -7.97 1.35 -19.34
CA VAL A 35 -7.29 1.10 -18.06
C VAL A 35 -6.50 -0.20 -18.15
N VAL A 36 -5.23 -0.14 -17.79
CA VAL A 36 -4.36 -1.33 -17.71
C VAL A 36 -3.84 -1.48 -16.27
N GLY A 37 -3.86 -2.70 -15.78
CA GLY A 37 -3.24 -3.07 -14.51
C GLY A 37 -1.78 -3.46 -14.74
N ILE A 38 -0.86 -2.82 -14.05
CA ILE A 38 0.57 -3.14 -14.09
C ILE A 38 0.83 -4.11 -12.95
N LEU A 39 1.27 -5.33 -13.27
CA LEU A 39 1.51 -6.38 -12.29
C LEU A 39 2.84 -6.14 -11.55
N ARG A 40 2.90 -6.51 -10.27
CA ARG A 40 4.12 -6.44 -9.44
C ARG A 40 4.75 -5.04 -9.35
N GLY A 41 3.91 -4.00 -9.40
CA GLY A 41 4.35 -2.62 -9.21
C GLY A 41 5.36 -2.15 -10.26
N TYR A 42 6.38 -1.42 -9.82
CA TYR A 42 7.41 -0.90 -10.74
C TYR A 42 8.23 -2.00 -11.43
N ASN A 43 8.38 -3.17 -10.82
CA ASN A 43 9.06 -4.29 -11.45
C ASN A 43 8.33 -4.73 -12.73
N GLY A 44 7.03 -4.88 -12.65
CA GLY A 44 6.21 -5.21 -13.83
C GLY A 44 6.15 -4.07 -14.84
N LEU A 45 6.21 -2.80 -14.41
CA LEU A 45 6.33 -1.66 -15.33
C LEU A 45 7.59 -1.80 -16.19
N LEU A 46 8.75 -2.08 -15.58
CA LEU A 46 10.01 -2.25 -16.29
C LEU A 46 10.00 -3.44 -17.27
N ASN A 47 9.28 -4.49 -16.90
CA ASN A 47 9.19 -5.71 -17.71
C ASN A 47 8.03 -5.69 -18.74
N GLY A 48 7.15 -4.68 -18.68
CA GLY A 48 5.96 -4.61 -19.52
C GLY A 48 4.88 -5.63 -19.14
N GLU A 49 4.85 -6.08 -17.87
CA GLU A 49 3.86 -7.02 -17.35
C GLU A 49 2.54 -6.33 -17.08
N VAL A 50 1.65 -6.28 -18.05
CA VAL A 50 0.36 -5.58 -17.95
C VAL A 50 -0.80 -6.48 -18.30
N ILE A 51 -1.97 -6.15 -17.73
CA ILE A 51 -3.26 -6.77 -18.06
C ILE A 51 -4.27 -5.70 -18.45
N GLU A 52 -5.10 -5.95 -19.44
CA GLU A 52 -6.26 -5.10 -19.71
C GLU A 52 -7.27 -5.19 -18.58
N MET A 53 -7.79 -4.04 -18.15
CA MET A 53 -8.76 -3.97 -17.08
C MET A 53 -10.13 -3.56 -17.59
N ASN A 54 -11.13 -4.28 -17.16
CA ASN A 54 -12.53 -4.00 -17.44
C ASN A 54 -13.39 -4.22 -16.18
N ALA A 55 -14.70 -4.01 -16.29
CA ALA A 55 -15.59 -4.15 -15.15
C ALA A 55 -15.61 -5.57 -14.53
N ARG A 56 -15.29 -6.61 -15.34
CA ARG A 56 -15.20 -8.00 -14.86
C ARG A 56 -13.92 -8.30 -14.12
N THR A 57 -12.78 -7.78 -14.60
CA THR A 57 -11.47 -8.04 -13.96
C THR A 57 -11.42 -7.54 -12.52
N VAL A 58 -12.23 -6.52 -12.20
CA VAL A 58 -12.34 -5.96 -10.85
C VAL A 58 -13.64 -6.35 -10.13
N SER A 59 -14.34 -7.38 -10.64
CA SER A 59 -15.56 -7.89 -9.98
C SER A 59 -15.20 -8.72 -8.76
N GLY A 60 -15.95 -8.54 -7.66
CA GLY A 60 -15.79 -9.37 -6.46
C GLY A 60 -14.47 -9.22 -5.72
N ILE A 61 -13.72 -8.12 -5.92
CA ILE A 61 -12.43 -7.89 -5.24
C ILE A 61 -12.51 -6.84 -4.13
N ILE A 62 -13.60 -6.11 -3.99
CA ILE A 62 -13.69 -4.96 -3.08
C ILE A 62 -13.46 -5.34 -1.62
N GLN A 63 -13.93 -6.52 -1.21
CA GLN A 63 -13.79 -7.04 0.15
C GLN A 63 -12.57 -7.95 0.36
N ARG A 64 -11.76 -8.16 -0.69
CA ARG A 64 -10.60 -9.04 -0.62
C ARG A 64 -9.38 -8.26 -0.16
N GLY A 65 -8.67 -8.80 0.84
CA GLY A 65 -7.35 -8.30 1.25
C GLY A 65 -6.27 -8.57 0.21
N GLY A 66 -5.07 -8.10 0.48
CA GLY A 66 -3.97 -8.17 -0.46
C GLY A 66 -4.16 -7.25 -1.67
N THR A 67 -3.50 -7.57 -2.76
CA THR A 67 -3.64 -6.86 -4.04
C THR A 67 -3.72 -7.81 -5.23
N CYS A 68 -4.75 -7.64 -6.06
CA CYS A 68 -4.95 -8.45 -7.26
C CYS A 68 -3.90 -8.17 -8.36
N LEU A 69 -3.20 -7.04 -8.28
CA LEU A 69 -2.12 -6.69 -9.18
C LEU A 69 -0.75 -7.20 -8.72
N TYR A 70 -0.70 -7.87 -7.56
CA TYR A 70 0.54 -8.28 -6.92
C TYR A 70 1.43 -7.08 -6.58
N THR A 71 2.48 -7.31 -5.82
CA THR A 71 3.50 -6.32 -5.51
C THR A 71 4.86 -6.97 -5.44
N ALA A 72 5.91 -6.24 -5.77
CA ALA A 72 7.29 -6.67 -5.66
C ALA A 72 8.20 -5.49 -5.36
N ARG A 73 9.30 -5.76 -4.68
CA ARG A 73 10.36 -4.77 -4.54
C ARG A 73 11.07 -4.57 -5.88
N CYS A 74 11.34 -3.32 -6.24
CA CYS A 74 12.05 -2.97 -7.46
C CYS A 74 13.27 -2.07 -7.11
N PRO A 75 14.43 -2.66 -6.76
CA PRO A 75 15.63 -1.88 -6.46
C PRO A 75 16.09 -1.04 -7.64
N GLU A 76 15.96 -1.53 -8.86
CA GLU A 76 16.33 -0.84 -10.10
C GLU A 76 15.60 0.50 -10.25
N PHE A 77 14.37 0.62 -9.75
CA PHE A 77 13.57 1.86 -9.82
C PHE A 77 14.02 2.95 -8.84
N ARG A 78 15.04 2.68 -8.01
CA ARG A 78 15.65 3.69 -7.14
C ARG A 78 16.67 4.55 -7.88
N ASP A 79 17.18 4.05 -9.00
CA ASP A 79 18.19 4.72 -9.80
C ASP A 79 17.54 5.44 -10.97
N ILE A 80 18.12 6.57 -11.36
CA ILE A 80 17.60 7.39 -12.46
C ILE A 80 17.47 6.63 -13.78
N GLU A 81 18.36 5.67 -14.03
CA GLU A 81 18.31 4.85 -15.25
C GLU A 81 17.11 3.90 -15.24
N GLY A 82 16.74 3.32 -14.09
CA GLY A 82 15.53 2.52 -13.95
C GLY A 82 14.27 3.38 -14.15
N VAL A 83 14.27 4.60 -13.62
CA VAL A 83 13.13 5.53 -13.80
C VAL A 83 12.98 5.91 -15.28
N LYS A 84 14.09 6.21 -16.01
CA LYS A 84 14.06 6.47 -17.45
C LYS A 84 13.53 5.28 -18.25
N LYS A 85 13.98 4.07 -17.91
CA LYS A 85 13.47 2.84 -18.51
C LYS A 85 11.96 2.68 -18.24
N GLY A 86 11.50 2.99 -17.05
CA GLY A 86 10.06 3.02 -16.71
C GLY A 86 9.27 4.03 -17.55
N ARG A 87 9.82 5.25 -17.73
CA ARG A 87 9.24 6.25 -18.63
C ARG A 87 9.11 5.71 -20.06
N ASP A 88 10.20 5.13 -20.58
CA ASP A 88 10.21 4.62 -21.97
C ASP A 88 9.18 3.49 -22.14
N LYS A 89 9.01 2.64 -21.13
CA LYS A 89 7.95 1.63 -21.12
C LYS A 89 6.55 2.23 -21.08
N CYS A 90 6.33 3.31 -20.33
CA CYS A 90 5.04 4.03 -20.36
C CYS A 90 4.73 4.55 -21.77
N LEU A 91 5.72 5.17 -22.43
CA LEU A 91 5.56 5.69 -23.79
C LEU A 91 5.33 4.56 -24.80
N GLU A 92 6.07 3.45 -24.71
CA GLU A 92 5.90 2.26 -25.55
C GLU A 92 4.48 1.68 -25.44
N MET A 93 3.93 1.65 -24.22
CA MET A 93 2.57 1.16 -23.95
C MET A 93 1.48 2.20 -24.24
N GLY A 94 1.85 3.43 -24.61
CA GLY A 94 0.93 4.52 -24.88
C GLY A 94 0.16 5.01 -23.63
N LEU A 95 0.79 4.98 -22.45
CA LEU A 95 0.16 5.44 -21.23
C LEU A 95 0.21 6.96 -21.13
N ASP A 96 -0.92 7.59 -20.91
CA ASP A 96 -1.06 9.03 -20.65
C ASP A 96 -0.77 9.40 -19.18
N GLY A 97 -0.75 8.41 -18.30
CA GLY A 97 -0.44 8.57 -16.89
C GLY A 97 -0.59 7.30 -16.07
N ILE A 98 -0.13 7.32 -14.83
CA ILE A 98 -0.17 6.17 -13.91
C ILE A 98 -0.81 6.56 -12.58
N VAL A 99 -1.66 5.70 -12.06
CA VAL A 99 -2.13 5.75 -10.68
C VAL A 99 -1.32 4.76 -9.85
N VAL A 100 -0.63 5.26 -8.84
CA VAL A 100 0.24 4.49 -7.95
C VAL A 100 -0.44 4.36 -6.59
N ILE A 101 -0.75 3.12 -6.19
CA ILE A 101 -1.34 2.81 -4.89
C ILE A 101 -0.24 2.21 -4.00
N GLY A 102 0.11 2.89 -2.91
CA GLY A 102 1.20 2.43 -2.05
C GLY A 102 1.57 3.43 -0.97
N GLY A 103 2.74 3.24 -0.36
CA GLY A 103 3.28 4.08 0.69
C GLY A 103 4.35 5.09 0.21
N ASP A 104 5.11 5.63 1.15
CA ASP A 104 6.11 6.68 0.93
C ASP A 104 7.11 6.37 -0.20
N SER A 105 7.74 5.20 -0.16
CA SER A 105 8.72 4.81 -1.19
C SER A 105 8.09 4.67 -2.58
N SER A 106 6.82 4.26 -2.65
CA SER A 106 6.09 4.17 -3.91
C SER A 106 5.81 5.55 -4.49
N PHE A 107 5.53 6.54 -3.62
CA PHE A 107 5.30 7.92 -4.03
C PHE A 107 6.56 8.63 -4.49
N ARG A 108 7.72 8.31 -3.89
CA ARG A 108 9.01 8.79 -4.40
C ARG A 108 9.25 8.33 -5.84
N GLY A 109 9.04 7.03 -6.12
CA GLY A 109 9.11 6.52 -7.49
C GLY A 109 8.10 7.17 -8.44
N ALA A 110 6.89 7.48 -7.98
CA ALA A 110 5.90 8.21 -8.75
C ALA A 110 6.33 9.65 -9.04
N ALA A 111 6.93 10.35 -8.06
CA ALA A 111 7.46 11.69 -8.23
C ALA A 111 8.62 11.72 -9.23
N ASP A 112 9.55 10.75 -9.13
CA ASP A 112 10.66 10.62 -10.05
C ASP A 112 10.18 10.35 -11.48
N LEU A 113 9.18 9.50 -11.65
CA LEU A 113 8.56 9.22 -12.95
C LEU A 113 7.82 10.46 -13.50
N SER A 114 7.15 11.22 -12.63
CA SER A 114 6.51 12.49 -13.01
C SER A 114 7.53 13.51 -13.47
N ALA A 115 8.69 13.59 -12.84
CA ALA A 115 9.80 14.45 -13.26
C ALA A 115 10.35 14.06 -14.65
N GLN A 116 10.16 12.80 -15.07
CA GLN A 116 10.48 12.32 -16.43
C GLN A 116 9.33 12.54 -17.43
N GLY A 117 8.24 13.22 -17.05
CA GLY A 117 7.17 13.60 -17.95
C GLY A 117 5.98 12.63 -18.03
N ILE A 118 5.93 11.63 -17.17
CA ILE A 118 4.75 10.73 -17.07
C ILE A 118 3.88 11.18 -15.89
N PRO A 119 2.68 11.73 -16.11
CA PRO A 119 1.81 12.16 -15.03
C PRO A 119 1.48 11.00 -14.06
N CYS A 120 1.70 11.20 -12.77
CA CYS A 120 1.39 10.22 -11.75
C CYS A 120 0.43 10.79 -10.70
N ILE A 121 -0.48 9.96 -10.23
CA ILE A 121 -1.35 10.25 -9.08
C ILE A 121 -1.11 9.16 -8.03
N GLY A 122 -0.78 9.57 -6.80
CA GLY A 122 -0.62 8.67 -5.65
C GLY A 122 -1.92 8.49 -4.87
N LEU A 123 -2.25 7.24 -4.54
CA LEU A 123 -3.29 6.90 -3.57
C LEU A 123 -2.62 6.26 -2.35
N PRO A 124 -2.76 6.82 -1.13
CA PRO A 124 -2.04 6.36 0.04
C PRO A 124 -2.61 5.04 0.56
N GLY A 125 -2.03 3.92 0.10
CA GLY A 125 -2.38 2.55 0.50
C GLY A 125 -1.23 1.92 1.29
N THR A 126 -1.28 2.04 2.63
CA THR A 126 -0.31 1.50 3.57
C THR A 126 -0.93 1.40 4.96
N ILE A 127 -0.50 0.42 5.76
CA ILE A 127 -0.92 0.29 7.15
C ILE A 127 -0.10 1.17 8.11
N ASP A 128 1.01 1.73 7.66
CA ASP A 128 1.96 2.47 8.52
C ASP A 128 1.44 3.85 8.94
N ASN A 129 0.51 4.42 8.18
CA ASN A 129 -0.06 5.76 8.35
C ASN A 129 1.01 6.86 8.46
N ASP A 130 2.07 6.74 7.67
CA ASP A 130 3.25 7.61 7.68
C ASP A 130 3.31 8.59 6.48
N ILE A 131 2.15 8.87 5.88
CA ILE A 131 2.00 9.78 4.73
C ILE A 131 1.42 11.11 5.20
N SER A 132 2.21 12.16 5.14
CA SER A 132 1.87 13.48 5.70
C SER A 132 0.70 14.20 5.01
N CYS A 133 0.31 13.81 3.80
CA CYS A 133 -0.78 14.44 3.06
C CYS A 133 -2.18 13.91 3.41
N THR A 134 -2.28 12.97 4.32
CA THR A 134 -3.56 12.39 4.76
C THR A 134 -3.55 12.08 6.25
N GLU A 135 -4.67 12.19 6.91
CA GLU A 135 -4.83 11.77 8.31
C GLU A 135 -4.89 10.24 8.44
N TYR A 136 -5.53 9.58 7.47
CA TYR A 136 -5.66 8.12 7.44
C TYR A 136 -5.28 7.58 6.07
N THR A 137 -4.38 6.62 6.06
CA THR A 137 -4.04 5.86 4.86
C THR A 137 -5.02 4.70 4.67
N ILE A 138 -5.23 4.31 3.39
CA ILE A 138 -6.05 3.14 3.06
C ILE A 138 -5.41 1.89 3.66
N GLY A 139 -6.14 1.23 4.55
CA GLY A 139 -5.71 -0.01 5.22
C GLY A 139 -5.30 0.15 6.68
N TYR A 140 -4.96 1.34 7.14
CA TYR A 140 -4.53 1.58 8.51
C TYR A 140 -5.60 1.22 9.55
N ASP A 141 -6.83 1.72 9.38
CA ASP A 141 -7.93 1.45 10.30
C ASP A 141 -8.29 -0.06 10.36
N THR A 142 -8.34 -0.72 9.21
CA THR A 142 -8.58 -2.17 9.15
C THR A 142 -7.46 -2.95 9.82
N ALA A 143 -6.20 -2.53 9.66
CA ALA A 143 -5.06 -3.18 10.32
C ALA A 143 -5.13 -3.04 11.84
N MET A 144 -5.53 -1.86 12.35
CA MET A 144 -5.75 -1.66 13.79
C MET A 144 -6.84 -2.56 14.33
N ASN A 145 -7.99 -2.63 13.66
CA ASN A 145 -9.10 -3.49 14.08
C ASN A 145 -8.70 -4.97 14.11
N THR A 146 -7.94 -5.42 13.11
CA THR A 146 -7.41 -6.79 13.08
C THR A 146 -6.46 -7.05 14.25
N ALA A 147 -5.56 -6.11 14.54
CA ALA A 147 -4.64 -6.24 15.66
C ALA A 147 -5.37 -6.29 17.00
N MET A 148 -6.35 -5.43 17.21
CA MET A 148 -7.20 -5.45 18.43
C MET A 148 -7.90 -6.79 18.60
N GLU A 149 -8.54 -7.32 17.56
CA GLU A 149 -9.20 -8.62 17.61
C GLU A 149 -8.24 -9.75 18.00
N MET A 150 -7.03 -9.75 17.43
CA MET A 150 -6.04 -10.78 17.76
C MET A 150 -5.49 -10.64 19.19
N ILE A 151 -5.26 -9.42 19.66
CA ILE A 151 -4.77 -9.15 21.01
C ILE A 151 -5.81 -9.56 22.06
N ASP A 152 -7.09 -9.29 21.83
CA ASP A 152 -8.16 -9.72 22.74
C ASP A 152 -8.17 -11.25 22.91
N LYS A 153 -8.02 -12.00 21.82
CA LYS A 153 -7.91 -13.47 21.90
C LYS A 153 -6.67 -13.95 22.64
N ILE A 154 -5.55 -13.25 22.50
CA ILE A 154 -4.31 -13.55 23.24
C ILE A 154 -4.49 -13.24 24.73
N ARG A 155 -5.16 -12.13 25.07
CA ARG A 155 -5.42 -11.71 26.44
C ARG A 155 -6.23 -12.74 27.20
N ASP A 156 -7.30 -13.27 26.62
CA ASP A 156 -8.17 -14.26 27.27
C ASP A 156 -7.35 -15.47 27.76
N THR A 157 -6.44 -15.95 26.94
CA THR A 157 -5.60 -17.09 27.29
C THR A 157 -4.46 -16.73 28.25
N ALA A 158 -3.87 -15.54 28.09
CA ALA A 158 -2.81 -15.05 28.96
C ALA A 158 -3.32 -14.88 30.41
N GLN A 159 -4.49 -14.31 30.58
CA GLN A 159 -5.14 -14.16 31.90
C GLN A 159 -5.43 -15.52 32.55
N SER A 160 -5.87 -16.51 31.77
CA SER A 160 -6.16 -17.85 32.29
C SER A 160 -4.94 -18.58 32.84
N HIS A 161 -3.75 -18.15 32.49
CA HIS A 161 -2.49 -18.80 32.84
C HIS A 161 -1.50 -17.92 33.61
N ASP A 162 -1.95 -16.76 34.11
CA ASP A 162 -1.09 -15.75 34.79
C ASP A 162 0.15 -15.40 33.95
N ARG A 163 -0.04 -15.14 32.65
CA ARG A 163 1.03 -14.83 31.71
C ARG A 163 1.00 -13.38 31.27
N CYS A 164 2.18 -12.83 31.06
CA CYS A 164 2.36 -11.60 30.31
C CYS A 164 2.66 -11.94 28.85
N SER A 165 1.94 -11.34 27.92
CA SER A 165 2.15 -11.52 26.49
C SER A 165 2.77 -10.26 25.89
N VAL A 166 3.86 -10.42 25.14
CA VAL A 166 4.46 -9.34 24.34
C VAL A 166 4.03 -9.54 22.90
N VAL A 167 3.36 -8.56 22.32
CA VAL A 167 2.82 -8.62 20.97
C VAL A 167 3.51 -7.59 20.11
N GLU A 168 4.21 -8.04 19.08
CA GLU A 168 4.79 -7.17 18.06
C GLU A 168 3.76 -6.92 16.95
N VAL A 169 3.62 -5.64 16.56
CA VAL A 169 2.79 -5.22 15.43
C VAL A 169 3.65 -4.52 14.38
N MET A 170 3.20 -4.55 13.13
CA MET A 170 3.82 -3.77 12.07
C MET A 170 3.54 -2.28 12.25
N GLY A 171 4.18 -1.43 11.46
CA GLY A 171 4.02 0.03 11.50
C GLY A 171 5.32 0.75 11.14
N ARG A 172 6.34 0.00 10.67
CA ARG A 172 7.64 0.55 10.25
C ARG A 172 8.27 1.38 11.37
N ASN A 173 8.59 2.65 11.08
CA ASN A 173 9.24 3.56 12.05
C ASN A 173 8.25 4.52 12.73
N ALA A 174 6.96 4.43 12.40
CA ALA A 174 5.96 5.40 12.87
C ALA A 174 5.34 5.04 14.23
N GLY A 175 5.19 3.73 14.53
CA GLY A 175 4.60 3.26 15.79
C GLY A 175 3.09 3.53 15.94
N HIS A 176 2.42 4.04 14.92
CA HIS A 176 1.00 4.44 15.00
C HIS A 176 0.07 3.28 15.37
N ILE A 177 0.27 2.09 14.76
CA ILE A 177 -0.53 0.90 15.10
C ILE A 177 -0.31 0.52 16.56
N ALA A 178 0.96 0.44 16.99
CA ALA A 178 1.28 0.05 18.36
C ALA A 178 0.61 0.97 19.40
N ILE A 179 0.73 2.29 19.23
CA ILE A 179 0.17 3.27 20.17
C ILE A 179 -1.35 3.17 20.23
N ASN A 180 -2.01 3.23 19.07
CA ASN A 180 -3.47 3.29 19.03
C ASN A 180 -4.11 1.96 19.44
N VAL A 181 -3.53 0.85 19.05
CA VAL A 181 -4.00 -0.48 19.46
C VAL A 181 -3.77 -0.69 20.95
N ALA A 182 -2.59 -0.35 21.49
CA ALA A 182 -2.30 -0.47 22.92
C ALA A 182 -3.30 0.34 23.77
N ALA A 183 -3.59 1.58 23.37
CA ALA A 183 -4.60 2.41 24.05
C ALA A 183 -6.01 1.80 23.97
N ALA A 184 -6.40 1.28 22.80
CA ALA A 184 -7.73 0.70 22.59
C ALA A 184 -7.96 -0.59 23.39
N VAL A 185 -6.93 -1.46 23.46
CA VAL A 185 -7.03 -2.74 24.20
C VAL A 185 -6.66 -2.61 25.67
N GLY A 186 -6.20 -1.45 26.15
CA GLY A 186 -5.75 -1.25 27.53
C GLY A 186 -4.50 -2.08 27.86
N ALA A 187 -3.47 -2.00 27.00
CA ALA A 187 -2.20 -2.66 27.26
C ALA A 187 -1.45 -2.00 28.43
N GLU A 188 -0.73 -2.78 29.23
CA GLU A 188 0.06 -2.30 30.37
C GLU A 188 1.22 -1.38 29.94
N ALA A 189 1.81 -1.65 28.77
CA ALA A 189 2.88 -0.85 28.20
C ALA A 189 2.85 -0.89 26.68
N VAL A 190 3.36 0.17 26.06
CA VAL A 190 3.59 0.24 24.62
C VAL A 190 5.01 0.71 24.37
N PHE A 191 5.63 0.11 23.38
CA PHE A 191 6.99 0.44 22.95
C PHE A 191 6.96 0.88 21.49
N THR A 192 7.57 2.01 21.19
CA THR A 192 7.59 2.58 19.85
C THR A 192 9.01 2.62 19.27
N PRO A 193 9.16 2.62 17.94
CA PRO A 193 10.47 2.74 17.32
C PRO A 193 11.21 4.00 17.77
N GLY A 194 12.48 3.86 18.14
CA GLY A 194 13.33 4.98 18.56
C GLY A 194 13.34 5.26 20.07
N GLU A 195 12.50 4.62 20.86
CA GLU A 195 12.58 4.69 22.31
C GLU A 195 13.67 3.73 22.84
N ALA A 196 14.54 4.26 23.71
CA ALA A 196 15.50 3.43 24.44
C ALA A 196 14.79 2.73 25.60
N PHE A 197 14.73 1.40 25.57
CA PHE A 197 14.23 0.62 26.68
C PHE A 197 15.31 0.44 27.73
N GLY A 198 15.21 1.18 28.83
CA GLY A 198 15.92 0.83 30.04
C GLY A 198 15.11 -0.29 30.72
N LEU A 199 15.61 -1.52 30.72
CA LEU A 199 15.22 -2.51 31.71
C LEU A 199 15.76 -1.99 33.05
N ALA A 200 15.00 -1.14 33.72
CA ALA A 200 15.22 -0.87 35.13
C ALA A 200 14.90 -2.16 35.86
N GLY A 201 15.92 -2.81 36.41
CA GLY A 201 15.80 -3.98 37.26
C GLY A 201 15.03 -3.71 38.56
#